data_b8a4529cc999524e0e35addb75226864
#
_entry.id   b8a4529cc999524e0e35addb75226864
#
_cell.length_a   1.000
_cell.length_b   1.000
_cell.length_c   1.000
_cell.angle_alpha   90.00
_cell.angle_beta   90.00
_cell.angle_gamma   90.00
#
_symmetry.space_group_name_H-M   'P 1'
#
loop_
_entity.id
_entity.type
_entity.pdbx_description
1 polymer ?
#
loop_
_entity_poly.entity_id
_entity_poly.type
_entity_poly.pdbx_seq_one_letter_code
_entity_poly.pdbx_strand_id
1 'polypeptide(L)'
;MKKKILMMAILSLVFTTSGFAQFKRTAFNHVGLNAGVGTEGISIGVAAPISNFVELEAGVDILPKMLKISDKMNLTADATINVQGQTVRIPDSEVDVDADFSRTAFHAKANIYPFGGNSKFFVAAGFAYGGAKIAKLSGHSEDLAQFIKKYPEYEDEILNHVGAELSDYNIKFDKNGDINADLRCNSFRPYLGLGFGRVVPKNRLGFRWEIGCQYMGKLKIYQNGEEVDVRKALNDSMGKDGGDIADIVDKIQFYPVLKLHIVGRIL
;
A
#
# COMPACT_ATOMS: atom_id res chain seq x y z
N MET A 1 -26.17 -6.48 21.90
CA MET A 1 -27.50 -6.52 21.29
C MET A 1 -27.68 -5.44 20.20
N LYS A 2 -27.36 -4.17 20.42
CA LYS A 2 -27.59 -3.07 19.44
C LYS A 2 -26.91 -3.28 18.06
N LYS A 3 -25.70 -3.85 18.00
CA LYS A 3 -25.01 -4.14 16.72
C LYS A 3 -25.68 -5.23 15.87
N LYS A 4 -26.30 -6.25 16.51
CA LYS A 4 -27.03 -7.31 15.80
C LYS A 4 -28.36 -6.79 15.24
N ILE A 5 -29.03 -5.88 15.94
CA ILE A 5 -30.29 -5.24 15.51
C ILE A 5 -30.02 -4.31 14.31
N LEU A 6 -28.95 -3.55 14.33
CA LEU A 6 -28.54 -2.68 13.21
C LEU A 6 -28.21 -3.51 11.95
N MET A 7 -27.52 -4.63 12.12
CA MET A 7 -27.19 -5.54 11.02
C MET A 7 -28.45 -6.23 10.43
N MET A 8 -29.43 -6.61 11.28
CA MET A 8 -30.72 -7.13 10.82
C MET A 8 -31.58 -6.06 10.15
N ALA A 9 -31.56 -4.80 10.63
CA ALA A 9 -32.27 -3.68 10.00
C ALA A 9 -31.70 -3.35 8.63
N ILE A 10 -30.38 -3.38 8.46
CA ILE A 10 -29.73 -3.21 7.16
C ILE A 10 -30.06 -4.38 6.22
N LEU A 11 -30.10 -5.61 6.75
CA LEU A 11 -30.46 -6.79 5.97
C LEU A 11 -31.94 -6.78 5.54
N SER A 12 -32.85 -6.28 6.37
CA SER A 12 -34.30 -6.20 6.04
C SER A 12 -34.61 -5.12 5.01
N LEU A 13 -33.85 -4.04 4.94
CA LEU A 13 -34.01 -2.99 3.91
C LEU A 13 -33.71 -3.51 2.49
N VAL A 14 -32.93 -4.59 2.37
CA VAL A 14 -32.54 -5.21 1.10
C VAL A 14 -33.68 -6.03 0.47
N PHE A 15 -34.72 -6.41 1.23
CA PHE A 15 -35.74 -7.38 0.78
C PHE A 15 -37.08 -6.81 0.38
N THR A 16 -37.32 -5.51 0.43
CA THR A 16 -38.64 -4.95 0.08
C THR A 16 -38.68 -4.43 -1.35
N THR A 17 -39.72 -4.88 -2.07
CA THR A 17 -40.24 -4.52 -3.38
C THR A 17 -39.62 -5.14 -4.63
N SER A 18 -40.27 -6.20 -5.11
CA SER A 18 -40.13 -6.73 -6.47
C SER A 18 -41.19 -6.11 -7.38
N GLY A 19 -40.91 -4.94 -7.92
CA GLY A 19 -41.68 -4.45 -9.07
C GLY A 19 -41.11 -5.06 -10.35
N PHE A 20 -41.93 -5.71 -11.20
CA PHE A 20 -41.58 -6.20 -12.53
C PHE A 20 -41.38 -5.07 -13.55
N ALA A 21 -40.82 -3.91 -13.14
CA ALA A 21 -40.40 -2.86 -14.05
C ALA A 21 -39.19 -3.33 -14.87
N GLN A 22 -39.23 -3.11 -16.16
CA GLN A 22 -38.09 -3.41 -17.05
C GLN A 22 -36.84 -2.68 -16.53
N PHE A 23 -35.83 -3.43 -16.09
CA PHE A 23 -34.61 -2.84 -15.51
C PHE A 23 -33.85 -2.07 -16.56
N LYS A 24 -33.91 -0.74 -16.48
CA LYS A 24 -33.25 0.20 -17.40
C LYS A 24 -32.28 1.05 -16.59
N ARG A 25 -31.02 1.13 -17.04
CA ARG A 25 -30.01 2.02 -16.46
C ARG A 25 -30.04 3.35 -17.20
N THR A 26 -30.45 4.39 -16.48
CA THR A 26 -30.36 5.79 -16.92
C THR A 26 -29.57 6.56 -15.87
N ALA A 27 -29.24 7.82 -16.16
CA ALA A 27 -28.40 8.61 -15.27
C ALA A 27 -28.93 8.64 -13.83
N PHE A 28 -28.14 8.11 -12.91
CA PHE A 28 -28.35 8.09 -11.45
C PHE A 28 -29.68 7.47 -10.97
N ASN A 29 -30.34 6.66 -11.82
CA ASN A 29 -31.63 6.04 -11.42
C ASN A 29 -31.51 4.86 -10.48
N HIS A 30 -30.30 4.39 -10.23
CA HIS A 30 -29.99 3.30 -9.30
C HIS A 30 -28.73 3.61 -8.53
N VAL A 31 -28.59 3.07 -7.33
CA VAL A 31 -27.38 3.13 -6.52
C VAL A 31 -26.94 1.71 -6.17
N GLY A 32 -25.70 1.42 -6.44
CA GLY A 32 -25.02 0.18 -6.04
C GLY A 32 -24.05 0.44 -4.88
N LEU A 33 -23.98 -0.53 -3.99
CA LEU A 33 -22.89 -0.64 -3.02
C LEU A 33 -22.00 -1.80 -3.43
N ASN A 34 -20.72 -1.65 -3.23
CA ASN A 34 -19.78 -2.74 -3.37
C ASN A 34 -18.91 -2.87 -2.13
N ALA A 35 -18.57 -4.11 -1.81
CA ALA A 35 -17.59 -4.45 -0.81
C ALA A 35 -16.78 -5.64 -1.31
N GLY A 36 -15.48 -5.61 -1.11
CA GLY A 36 -14.61 -6.64 -1.66
C GLY A 36 -13.24 -6.68 -1.03
N VAL A 37 -12.42 -7.56 -1.58
CA VAL A 37 -11.03 -7.76 -1.18
C VAL A 37 -10.15 -7.85 -2.43
N GLY A 38 -8.90 -7.48 -2.28
CA GLY A 38 -7.96 -7.52 -3.38
C GLY A 38 -6.53 -7.19 -2.95
N THR A 39 -5.68 -6.96 -3.93
CA THR A 39 -4.27 -6.58 -3.69
C THR A 39 -4.13 -5.23 -2.97
N GLU A 40 -5.17 -4.39 -3.02
CA GLU A 40 -5.22 -3.12 -2.29
C GLU A 40 -5.88 -3.25 -0.90
N GLY A 41 -6.21 -4.48 -0.46
CA GLY A 41 -6.84 -4.78 0.81
C GLY A 41 -8.36 -4.87 0.72
N ILE A 42 -9.06 -4.32 1.70
CA ILE A 42 -10.52 -4.29 1.78
C ILE A 42 -11.02 -3.07 1.03
N SER A 43 -11.93 -3.27 0.09
CA SER A 43 -12.54 -2.22 -0.74
C SER A 43 -14.00 -2.03 -0.39
N ILE A 44 -14.43 -0.79 -0.21
CA ILE A 44 -15.84 -0.41 -0.01
C ILE A 44 -16.14 0.77 -0.90
N GLY A 45 -17.26 0.73 -1.63
CA GLY A 45 -17.59 1.79 -2.56
C GLY A 45 -19.08 1.90 -2.87
N VAL A 46 -19.39 2.97 -3.57
CA VAL A 46 -20.70 3.28 -4.12
C VAL A 46 -20.60 3.44 -5.62
N ALA A 47 -21.68 3.15 -6.32
CA ALA A 47 -21.73 3.30 -7.75
C ALA A 47 -23.11 3.72 -8.23
N ALA A 48 -23.12 4.40 -9.38
CA ALA A 48 -24.36 4.78 -10.05
C ALA A 48 -24.21 4.65 -11.57
N PRO A 49 -25.26 4.26 -12.31
CA PRO A 49 -25.23 4.22 -13.75
C PRO A 49 -25.34 5.65 -14.31
N ILE A 50 -24.65 5.91 -15.40
CA ILE A 50 -24.88 7.06 -16.28
C ILE A 50 -25.73 6.63 -17.47
N SER A 51 -25.50 5.41 -17.94
CA SER A 51 -26.22 4.80 -19.05
C SER A 51 -26.11 3.26 -18.97
N ASN A 52 -26.69 2.56 -19.96
CA ASN A 52 -26.50 1.13 -20.09
C ASN A 52 -25.03 0.73 -20.39
N PHE A 53 -24.20 1.70 -20.80
CA PHE A 53 -22.82 1.49 -21.20
C PHE A 53 -21.81 1.98 -20.17
N VAL A 54 -22.20 2.87 -19.25
CA VAL A 54 -21.28 3.52 -18.31
C VAL A 54 -21.88 3.54 -16.91
N GLU A 55 -21.09 3.07 -15.94
CA GLU A 55 -21.36 3.16 -14.51
C GLU A 55 -20.17 3.84 -13.82
N LEU A 56 -20.44 4.86 -12.99
CA LEU A 56 -19.42 5.51 -12.16
C LEU A 56 -19.32 4.80 -10.82
N GLU A 57 -18.13 4.75 -10.30
CA GLU A 57 -17.81 4.11 -9.02
C GLU A 57 -16.83 4.99 -8.25
N ALA A 58 -17.04 5.13 -6.95
CA ALA A 58 -16.12 5.76 -6.03
C ALA A 58 -16.09 4.97 -4.71
N GLY A 59 -14.93 4.92 -4.08
CA GLY A 59 -14.77 4.15 -2.85
C GLY A 59 -13.43 4.35 -2.17
N VAL A 60 -13.21 3.52 -1.16
CA VAL A 60 -12.00 3.51 -0.34
C VAL A 60 -11.44 2.09 -0.29
N ASP A 61 -10.14 1.98 -0.47
CA ASP A 61 -9.36 0.76 -0.30
C ASP A 61 -8.53 0.89 0.98
N ILE A 62 -8.61 -0.11 1.85
CA ILE A 62 -7.94 -0.13 3.14
C ILE A 62 -7.11 -1.40 3.25
N LEU A 63 -5.80 -1.26 3.27
CA LEU A 63 -4.86 -2.32 3.61
C LEU A 63 -4.59 -2.24 5.11
N PRO A 64 -5.10 -3.20 5.91
CA PRO A 64 -5.01 -3.12 7.36
C PRO A 64 -3.59 -3.43 7.87
N LYS A 65 -3.28 -2.98 9.09
CA LYS A 65 -1.99 -3.23 9.79
C LYS A 65 -1.68 -4.71 10.03
N MET A 66 -2.61 -5.63 9.75
CA MET A 66 -2.39 -7.07 9.89
C MET A 66 -1.31 -7.63 8.96
N LEU A 67 -0.92 -6.89 7.92
CA LEU A 67 0.16 -7.24 7.01
C LEU A 67 1.50 -6.63 7.47
N LYS A 68 1.82 -6.79 8.74
CA LYS A 68 3.12 -6.46 9.32
C LYS A 68 3.99 -7.72 9.26
N ILE A 69 5.19 -7.58 8.72
CA ILE A 69 6.22 -8.62 8.72
C ILE A 69 7.26 -8.16 9.72
N SER A 70 7.57 -9.01 10.70
CA SER A 70 8.64 -8.76 11.66
C SER A 70 9.69 -9.84 11.50
N ASP A 71 10.95 -9.45 11.43
CA ASP A 71 12.11 -10.35 11.33
C ASP A 71 13.28 -9.77 12.10
N LYS A 72 14.29 -10.59 12.39
CA LYS A 72 15.51 -10.20 13.07
C LYS A 72 16.67 -10.24 12.10
N MET A 73 17.41 -9.17 12.06
CA MET A 73 18.63 -9.04 11.27
C MET A 73 19.84 -8.90 12.18
N ASN A 74 20.91 -9.64 11.88
CA ASN A 74 22.17 -9.47 12.57
C ASN A 74 22.98 -8.37 11.86
N LEU A 75 23.34 -7.36 12.61
CA LEU A 75 24.26 -6.31 12.19
C LEU A 75 25.65 -6.64 12.74
N THR A 76 26.57 -6.98 11.85
CA THR A 76 27.98 -7.20 12.21
C THR A 76 28.73 -5.89 12.02
N ALA A 77 29.13 -5.25 13.10
CA ALA A 77 29.91 -4.01 13.06
C ALA A 77 31.41 -4.33 13.18
N ASP A 78 32.13 -4.27 12.06
CA ASP A 78 33.61 -4.41 12.05
C ASP A 78 34.31 -3.06 12.31
N ALA A 79 33.65 -2.16 13.03
CA ALA A 79 34.09 -0.80 13.30
C ALA A 79 34.58 -0.63 14.74
N THR A 80 35.51 0.30 14.91
CA THR A 80 36.11 0.67 16.20
C THR A 80 36.11 2.17 16.36
N ILE A 81 35.89 2.65 17.60
CA ILE A 81 36.05 4.05 17.97
C ILE A 81 37.24 4.20 18.91
N ASN A 82 37.85 5.38 18.92
CA ASN A 82 38.96 5.66 19.81
C ASN A 82 38.48 6.46 21.03
N VAL A 83 38.32 5.79 22.14
CA VAL A 83 37.88 6.40 23.40
C VAL A 83 39.10 6.66 24.28
N GLN A 84 39.51 7.91 24.44
CA GLN A 84 40.61 8.34 25.31
C GLN A 84 41.92 7.55 25.05
N GLY A 85 42.24 7.25 23.77
CA GLY A 85 43.42 6.48 23.41
C GLY A 85 43.29 4.96 23.46
N GLN A 86 42.13 4.45 23.80
CA GLN A 86 41.80 3.03 23.73
C GLN A 86 40.88 2.74 22.55
N THR A 87 41.20 1.72 21.78
CA THR A 87 40.34 1.24 20.69
C THR A 87 39.21 0.41 21.27
N VAL A 88 37.98 0.85 21.11
CA VAL A 88 36.76 0.15 21.53
C VAL A 88 36.01 -0.31 20.30
N ARG A 89 35.73 -1.63 20.21
CA ARG A 89 34.96 -2.19 19.10
C ARG A 89 33.45 -1.90 19.30
N ILE A 90 32.77 -1.48 18.25
CA ILE A 90 31.31 -1.39 18.23
C ILE A 90 30.76 -2.82 18.27
N PRO A 91 29.80 -3.14 19.15
CA PRO A 91 29.31 -4.51 19.28
C PRO A 91 28.50 -4.92 18.06
N ASP A 92 28.61 -6.21 17.70
CA ASP A 92 27.65 -6.83 16.80
C ASP A 92 26.27 -6.74 17.44
N SER A 93 25.26 -6.38 16.68
CA SER A 93 23.93 -6.04 17.20
C SER A 93 22.85 -6.82 16.48
N GLU A 94 21.83 -7.23 17.22
CA GLU A 94 20.59 -7.73 16.63
C GLU A 94 19.64 -6.55 16.40
N VAL A 95 19.04 -6.48 15.20
CA VAL A 95 18.08 -5.44 14.82
C VAL A 95 16.74 -6.11 14.59
N ASP A 96 15.74 -5.75 15.41
CA ASP A 96 14.35 -6.12 15.19
C ASP A 96 13.78 -5.24 14.08
N VAL A 97 13.46 -5.82 12.92
CA VAL A 97 12.96 -5.10 11.74
C VAL A 97 11.48 -5.39 11.53
N ASP A 98 10.72 -4.34 11.41
CA ASP A 98 9.28 -4.35 11.15
C ASP A 98 8.96 -3.70 9.80
N ALA A 99 8.22 -4.39 8.94
CA ALA A 99 7.67 -3.84 7.72
C ALA A 99 6.14 -3.74 7.81
N ASP A 100 5.61 -2.51 7.83
CA ASP A 100 4.18 -2.20 7.88
C ASP A 100 3.71 -1.71 6.50
N PHE A 101 2.81 -2.45 5.87
CA PHE A 101 2.24 -2.16 4.55
C PHE A 101 0.87 -1.46 4.63
N SER A 102 0.42 -1.10 5.82
CA SER A 102 -0.90 -0.49 6.02
C SER A 102 -1.04 0.82 5.27
N ARG A 103 -2.14 0.96 4.55
CA ARG A 103 -2.45 2.17 3.80
C ARG A 103 -3.94 2.32 3.54
N THR A 104 -4.36 3.55 3.29
CA THR A 104 -5.73 3.87 2.86
C THR A 104 -5.66 4.73 1.60
N ALA A 105 -6.42 4.37 0.59
CA ALA A 105 -6.53 5.11 -0.66
C ALA A 105 -8.00 5.31 -1.04
N PHE A 106 -8.32 6.44 -1.60
CA PHE A 106 -9.58 6.71 -2.28
C PHE A 106 -9.46 6.31 -3.74
N HIS A 107 -10.51 5.76 -4.34
CA HIS A 107 -10.56 5.52 -5.79
C HIS A 107 -11.83 6.09 -6.41
N ALA A 108 -11.70 6.54 -7.66
CA ALA A 108 -12.84 6.90 -8.51
C ALA A 108 -12.59 6.40 -9.93
N LYS A 109 -13.59 5.76 -10.53
CA LYS A 109 -13.46 5.16 -11.86
C LYS A 109 -14.79 5.10 -12.61
N ALA A 110 -14.68 5.10 -13.94
CA ALA A 110 -15.75 4.81 -14.86
C ALA A 110 -15.61 3.37 -15.35
N ASN A 111 -16.66 2.59 -15.22
CA ASN A 111 -16.78 1.24 -15.73
C ASN A 111 -17.57 1.30 -17.05
N ILE A 112 -16.89 1.00 -18.15
CA ILE A 112 -17.42 1.06 -19.51
C ILE A 112 -17.76 -0.35 -19.95
N TYR A 113 -19.00 -0.58 -20.36
CA TYR A 113 -19.53 -1.86 -20.83
C TYR A 113 -19.72 -1.80 -22.35
N PRO A 114 -18.72 -2.18 -23.16
CA PRO A 114 -18.75 -1.95 -24.62
C PRO A 114 -19.90 -2.64 -25.33
N PHE A 115 -20.41 -3.74 -24.77
CA PHE A 115 -21.53 -4.48 -25.35
C PHE A 115 -22.89 -4.07 -24.79
N GLY A 116 -22.94 -3.05 -23.92
CA GLY A 116 -24.15 -2.46 -23.35
C GLY A 116 -25.08 -3.44 -22.65
N GLY A 117 -26.35 -3.04 -22.54
CA GLY A 117 -27.46 -3.90 -22.09
C GLY A 117 -27.17 -4.70 -20.83
N ASN A 118 -27.17 -6.02 -20.98
CA ASN A 118 -26.91 -6.96 -19.89
C ASN A 118 -25.47 -7.49 -19.86
N SER A 119 -24.58 -6.97 -20.71
CA SER A 119 -23.17 -7.37 -20.70
C SER A 119 -22.55 -7.15 -19.30
N LYS A 120 -21.78 -8.14 -18.88
CA LYS A 120 -21.03 -8.09 -17.64
C LYS A 120 -19.56 -7.73 -17.84
N PHE A 121 -19.03 -7.92 -19.07
CA PHE A 121 -17.67 -7.52 -19.39
C PHE A 121 -17.56 -6.00 -19.39
N PHE A 122 -16.53 -5.46 -18.74
CA PHE A 122 -16.26 -4.03 -18.68
C PHE A 122 -14.77 -3.73 -18.77
N VAL A 123 -14.49 -2.50 -19.19
CA VAL A 123 -13.20 -1.84 -19.06
C VAL A 123 -13.38 -0.72 -18.04
N ALA A 124 -12.45 -0.63 -17.09
CA ALA A 124 -12.46 0.41 -16.05
C ALA A 124 -11.31 1.37 -16.29
N ALA A 125 -11.61 2.68 -16.23
CA ALA A 125 -10.60 3.73 -16.27
C ALA A 125 -10.89 4.73 -15.15
N GLY A 126 -9.84 5.19 -14.45
CA GLY A 126 -9.98 6.08 -13.31
C GLY A 126 -8.67 6.37 -12.62
N PHE A 127 -8.73 6.58 -11.33
CA PHE A 127 -7.56 6.85 -10.50
C PHE A 127 -7.77 6.37 -9.07
N ALA A 128 -6.64 6.16 -8.37
CA ALA A 128 -6.57 6.10 -6.92
C ALA A 128 -5.81 7.31 -6.38
N TYR A 129 -6.17 7.76 -5.19
CA TYR A 129 -5.54 8.91 -4.52
C TYR A 129 -5.30 8.61 -3.04
N GLY A 130 -4.15 9.02 -2.52
CA GLY A 130 -3.72 8.75 -1.16
C GLY A 130 -2.89 7.47 -1.04
N GLY A 131 -2.60 7.04 0.19
CA GLY A 131 -1.83 5.82 0.44
C GLY A 131 -0.46 5.83 -0.24
N ALA A 132 0.21 6.99 -0.29
CA ALA A 132 1.51 7.14 -0.96
C ALA A 132 2.62 6.30 -0.32
N LYS A 133 2.55 6.05 0.98
CA LYS A 133 3.44 5.12 1.67
C LYS A 133 3.02 3.69 1.37
N ILE A 134 3.86 2.95 0.63
CA ILE A 134 3.62 1.55 0.29
C ILE A 134 4.05 0.65 1.44
N ALA A 135 5.20 0.97 2.05
CA ALA A 135 5.73 0.28 3.21
C ALA A 135 6.39 1.29 4.16
N LYS A 136 6.28 1.04 5.45
CA LYS A 136 7.08 1.66 6.48
C LYS A 136 7.99 0.58 7.06
N LEU A 137 9.28 0.79 6.96
CA LEU A 137 10.30 -0.02 7.62
C LEU A 137 10.66 0.67 8.92
N SER A 138 10.68 -0.06 10.01
CA SER A 138 11.20 0.40 11.29
C SER A 138 12.07 -0.71 11.88
N GLY A 139 13.21 -0.35 12.41
CA GLY A 139 14.12 -1.26 13.06
C GLY A 139 14.59 -0.66 14.39
N HIS A 140 14.96 -1.51 15.35
CA HIS A 140 15.52 -1.11 16.63
C HIS A 140 16.63 -2.07 17.02
N SER A 141 17.73 -1.51 17.54
CA SER A 141 18.81 -2.26 18.14
C SER A 141 19.07 -1.77 19.56
N GLU A 142 18.73 -2.59 20.53
CA GLU A 142 18.95 -2.30 21.94
C GLU A 142 20.46 -2.22 22.26
N ASP A 143 21.28 -3.11 21.66
CA ASP A 143 22.73 -3.15 21.91
C ASP A 143 23.39 -1.86 21.44
N LEU A 144 23.02 -1.37 20.24
CA LEU A 144 23.54 -0.12 19.70
C LEU A 144 23.06 1.09 20.56
N ALA A 145 21.80 1.09 20.97
CA ALA A 145 21.25 2.15 21.83
C ALA A 145 22.00 2.24 23.15
N GLN A 146 22.28 1.09 23.79
CA GLN A 146 23.05 1.05 25.05
C GLN A 146 24.51 1.46 24.85
N PHE A 147 25.12 1.09 23.71
CA PHE A 147 26.48 1.46 23.39
C PHE A 147 26.61 2.97 23.18
N ILE A 148 25.73 3.61 22.43
CA ILE A 148 25.66 5.06 22.25
C ILE A 148 25.48 5.78 23.59
N LYS A 149 24.56 5.28 24.41
CA LYS A 149 24.30 5.84 25.76
C LYS A 149 25.50 5.74 26.69
N LYS A 150 26.35 4.73 26.53
CA LYS A 150 27.59 4.56 27.29
C LYS A 150 28.68 5.52 26.84
N TYR A 151 28.69 5.91 25.56
CA TYR A 151 29.70 6.78 24.97
C TYR A 151 29.06 8.00 24.24
N PRO A 152 28.35 8.87 24.96
CA PRO A 152 27.57 9.95 24.32
C PRO A 152 28.43 11.00 23.61
N GLU A 153 29.68 11.17 24.00
CA GLU A 153 30.62 12.11 23.36
C GLU A 153 31.08 11.63 21.98
N TYR A 154 30.88 10.34 21.67
CA TYR A 154 31.26 9.69 20.41
C TYR A 154 30.05 9.31 19.57
N GLU A 155 28.83 9.84 19.88
CA GLU A 155 27.58 9.53 19.18
C GLU A 155 27.71 9.65 17.66
N ASP A 156 28.19 10.79 17.17
CA ASP A 156 28.36 11.04 15.73
C ASP A 156 29.37 10.08 15.07
N GLU A 157 30.45 9.75 15.76
CA GLU A 157 31.47 8.82 15.26
C GLU A 157 30.90 7.39 15.19
N ILE A 158 30.18 6.95 16.23
CA ILE A 158 29.51 5.64 16.27
C ILE A 158 28.50 5.53 15.12
N LEU A 159 27.60 6.51 15.00
CA LEU A 159 26.54 6.52 13.99
C LEU A 159 27.10 6.58 12.57
N ASN A 160 28.22 7.28 12.36
CA ASN A 160 28.89 7.31 11.06
C ASN A 160 29.51 5.96 10.70
N HIS A 161 30.12 5.27 11.65
CA HIS A 161 30.72 3.96 11.40
C HIS A 161 29.67 2.87 11.16
N VAL A 162 28.64 2.79 12.03
CA VAL A 162 27.53 1.87 11.86
C VAL A 162 26.71 2.19 10.60
N GLY A 163 26.53 3.47 10.31
CA GLY A 163 25.95 3.95 9.05
C GLY A 163 26.79 3.59 7.83
N ALA A 164 28.13 3.53 7.94
CA ALA A 164 29.03 3.19 6.85
C ALA A 164 29.02 1.68 6.52
N GLU A 165 28.77 0.81 7.50
CA GLU A 165 28.68 -0.64 7.29
C GLU A 165 27.30 -1.11 6.84
N LEU A 166 26.23 -0.40 7.25
CA LEU A 166 24.92 -0.40 6.58
C LEU A 166 24.93 0.50 5.34
N SER A 167 26.06 1.13 4.98
CA SER A 167 26.21 2.08 3.89
C SER A 167 25.83 1.51 2.53
N ASP A 168 25.73 0.19 2.47
CA ASP A 168 25.08 -0.49 1.39
C ASP A 168 23.66 0.05 1.12
N TYR A 169 22.95 0.54 2.14
CA TYR A 169 21.59 1.06 2.00
C TYR A 169 21.44 2.55 2.33
N ASN A 170 22.51 3.28 2.71
CA ASN A 170 22.45 4.66 3.21
C ASN A 170 21.37 4.90 4.30
N ILE A 171 20.96 3.85 4.98
CA ILE A 171 19.98 3.90 6.06
C ILE A 171 20.75 4.05 7.36
N LYS A 172 20.53 5.16 8.07
CA LYS A 172 21.25 5.48 9.30
C LYS A 172 20.39 5.20 10.52
N PHE A 173 21.02 4.71 11.57
CA PHE A 173 20.42 4.67 12.90
C PHE A 173 20.34 6.08 13.48
N ASP A 174 19.36 6.31 14.35
CA ASP A 174 19.34 7.47 15.20
C ASP A 174 20.06 7.16 16.55
N LYS A 175 20.18 8.20 17.41
CA LYS A 175 20.81 8.07 18.72
C LYS A 175 20.12 7.10 19.68
N ASN A 176 18.90 6.68 19.40
CA ASN A 176 18.16 5.70 20.18
C ASN A 176 18.34 4.27 19.62
N GLY A 177 19.19 4.06 18.62
CA GLY A 177 19.33 2.79 17.93
C GLY A 177 18.15 2.44 17.03
N ASP A 178 17.36 3.44 16.61
CA ASP A 178 16.20 3.25 15.76
C ASP A 178 16.53 3.53 14.29
N ILE A 179 15.95 2.71 13.40
CA ILE A 179 15.91 2.94 11.95
C ILE A 179 14.46 3.17 11.53
N ASN A 180 14.21 4.21 10.78
CA ASN A 180 12.91 4.47 10.18
C ASN A 180 13.06 4.86 8.72
N ALA A 181 12.42 4.09 7.82
CA ALA A 181 12.38 4.39 6.39
C ALA A 181 10.99 4.19 5.83
N ASP A 182 10.55 5.08 4.96
CA ASP A 182 9.28 5.00 4.25
C ASP A 182 9.55 4.70 2.76
N LEU A 183 8.97 3.64 2.23
CA LEU A 183 8.88 3.42 0.80
C LEU A 183 7.63 4.11 0.25
N ARG A 184 7.80 5.06 -0.64
CA ARG A 184 6.70 5.89 -1.16
C ARG A 184 6.56 5.79 -2.68
N CYS A 185 5.33 5.95 -3.13
CA CYS A 185 4.97 6.12 -4.54
C CYS A 185 4.18 7.42 -4.73
N ASN A 186 3.71 7.69 -5.95
CA ASN A 186 2.83 8.83 -6.20
C ASN A 186 1.50 8.69 -5.45
N SER A 187 1.02 9.78 -4.85
CA SER A 187 -0.30 9.83 -4.21
C SER A 187 -1.43 9.71 -5.23
N PHE A 188 -1.28 10.30 -6.41
CA PHE A 188 -2.23 10.18 -7.52
C PHE A 188 -1.75 9.08 -8.47
N ARG A 189 -2.59 8.06 -8.66
CA ARG A 189 -2.26 6.86 -9.45
C ARG A 189 -3.36 6.61 -10.48
N PRO A 190 -3.14 6.99 -11.75
CA PRO A 190 -4.01 6.59 -12.85
C PRO A 190 -4.21 5.06 -12.87
N TYR A 191 -5.43 4.65 -13.15
CA TYR A 191 -5.84 3.26 -13.16
C TYR A 191 -6.49 2.86 -14.46
N LEU A 192 -6.14 1.69 -14.96
CA LEU A 192 -6.80 1.02 -16.08
C LEU A 192 -7.00 -0.46 -15.73
N GLY A 193 -8.18 -0.98 -16.03
CA GLY A 193 -8.50 -2.37 -15.74
C GLY A 193 -9.59 -2.93 -16.64
N LEU A 194 -9.83 -4.21 -16.50
CA LEU A 194 -10.91 -4.93 -17.13
C LEU A 194 -11.49 -5.96 -16.15
N GLY A 195 -12.70 -6.38 -16.37
CA GLY A 195 -13.31 -7.35 -15.49
C GLY A 195 -14.67 -7.82 -15.95
N PHE A 196 -15.31 -8.55 -15.04
CA PHE A 196 -16.59 -9.16 -15.30
C PHE A 196 -17.53 -8.99 -14.10
N GLY A 197 -18.74 -8.53 -14.36
CA GLY A 197 -19.75 -8.18 -13.35
C GLY A 197 -20.16 -6.72 -13.47
N ARG A 198 -21.39 -6.40 -13.07
CA ARG A 198 -21.91 -5.03 -13.02
C ARG A 198 -21.77 -4.49 -11.61
N VAL A 199 -21.34 -3.24 -11.46
CA VAL A 199 -21.30 -2.59 -10.15
C VAL A 199 -22.70 -2.13 -9.70
N VAL A 200 -23.62 -1.92 -10.67
CA VAL A 200 -25.05 -1.79 -10.41
C VAL A 200 -25.77 -3.00 -11.05
N PRO A 201 -25.93 -4.11 -10.31
CA PRO A 201 -26.45 -5.35 -10.89
C PRO A 201 -27.96 -5.26 -11.18
N LYS A 202 -28.42 -6.02 -12.19
CA LYS A 202 -29.87 -6.18 -12.48
C LYS A 202 -30.60 -6.82 -11.30
N ASN A 203 -30.02 -7.86 -10.75
CA ASN A 203 -30.51 -8.49 -9.52
C ASN A 203 -30.05 -7.68 -8.30
N ARG A 204 -30.69 -7.88 -7.13
CA ARG A 204 -30.30 -7.14 -5.92
C ARG A 204 -28.85 -7.38 -5.51
N LEU A 205 -28.34 -8.60 -5.74
CA LEU A 205 -26.96 -8.97 -5.43
C LEU A 205 -26.28 -9.48 -6.68
N GLY A 206 -24.98 -9.24 -6.78
CA GLY A 206 -24.10 -9.72 -7.82
C GLY A 206 -22.68 -9.94 -7.32
N PHE A 207 -21.91 -10.63 -8.13
CA PHE A 207 -20.48 -10.83 -7.94
C PHE A 207 -19.72 -10.16 -9.09
N ARG A 208 -18.58 -9.58 -8.77
CA ARG A 208 -17.69 -8.91 -9.73
C ARG A 208 -16.25 -9.24 -9.43
N TRP A 209 -15.47 -9.46 -10.47
CA TRP A 209 -14.01 -9.49 -10.38
C TRP A 209 -13.41 -8.49 -11.37
N GLU A 210 -12.24 -8.00 -11.03
CA GLU A 210 -11.53 -6.96 -11.77
C GLU A 210 -10.03 -7.20 -11.69
N ILE A 211 -9.34 -7.10 -12.82
CA ILE A 211 -7.89 -7.09 -12.92
C ILE A 211 -7.46 -5.81 -13.63
N GLY A 212 -6.44 -5.18 -13.12
CA GLY A 212 -5.98 -3.91 -13.67
C GLY A 212 -4.59 -3.54 -13.21
N CYS A 213 -4.24 -2.30 -13.49
CA CYS A 213 -2.94 -1.76 -13.19
C CYS A 213 -3.05 -0.29 -12.79
N GLN A 214 -2.33 0.12 -11.75
CA GLN A 214 -2.14 1.52 -11.37
C GLN A 214 -0.74 1.96 -11.74
N TYR A 215 -0.63 3.11 -12.39
CA TYR A 215 0.65 3.78 -12.56
C TYR A 215 1.01 4.52 -11.28
N MET A 216 1.96 4.00 -10.53
CA MET A 216 2.36 4.54 -9.23
C MET A 216 3.60 5.44 -9.28
N GLY A 217 4.21 5.60 -10.47
CA GLY A 217 5.45 6.33 -10.63
C GLY A 217 6.65 5.59 -10.03
N LYS A 218 7.78 6.28 -9.97
CA LYS A 218 8.99 5.73 -9.37
C LYS A 218 8.82 5.57 -7.86
N LEU A 219 9.35 4.48 -7.33
CA LEU A 219 9.46 4.25 -5.91
C LEU A 219 10.58 5.12 -5.33
N LYS A 220 10.33 5.70 -4.17
CA LYS A 220 11.25 6.57 -3.44
C LYS A 220 11.36 6.12 -2.00
N ILE A 221 12.57 6.07 -1.48
CA ILE A 221 12.83 5.81 -0.07
C ILE A 221 13.03 7.15 0.64
N TYR A 222 12.36 7.31 1.76
CA TYR A 222 12.52 8.46 2.63
C TYR A 222 13.00 7.99 4.00
N GLN A 223 14.02 8.63 4.53
CA GLN A 223 14.49 8.47 5.90
C GLN A 223 14.45 9.81 6.62
N ASN A 224 13.85 9.87 7.79
CA ASN A 224 13.69 11.10 8.58
C ASN A 224 13.08 12.28 7.81
N GLY A 225 12.28 11.98 6.76
CA GLY A 225 11.64 12.98 5.91
C GLY A 225 12.45 13.41 4.70
N GLU A 226 13.71 12.99 4.56
CA GLU A 226 14.60 13.24 3.43
C GLU A 226 14.56 12.08 2.44
N GLU A 227 14.61 12.38 1.14
CA GLU A 227 14.66 11.37 0.08
C GLU A 227 16.08 10.78 0.01
N VAL A 228 16.16 9.46 0.12
CA VAL A 228 17.41 8.70 -0.04
C VAL A 228 17.51 8.23 -1.49
N ASP A 229 18.66 8.49 -2.13
CA ASP A 229 18.92 8.01 -3.48
C ASP A 229 19.17 6.49 -3.47
N VAL A 230 18.11 5.74 -3.81
CA VAL A 230 18.13 4.27 -3.85
C VAL A 230 19.19 3.75 -4.83
N ARG A 231 19.39 4.43 -5.97
CA ARG A 231 20.34 4.01 -6.99
C ARG A 231 21.78 4.14 -6.48
N LYS A 232 22.08 5.27 -5.84
CA LYS A 232 23.39 5.47 -5.22
C LYS A 232 23.63 4.45 -4.12
N ALA A 233 22.65 4.25 -3.25
CA ALA A 233 22.71 3.28 -2.18
C ALA A 233 22.98 1.86 -2.70
N LEU A 234 22.23 1.37 -3.70
CA LEU A 234 22.41 0.04 -4.27
C LEU A 234 23.72 -0.13 -5.06
N ASN A 235 24.17 0.91 -5.78
CA ASN A 235 25.43 0.85 -6.51
C ASN A 235 26.65 0.83 -5.56
N ASP A 236 26.59 1.59 -4.47
CA ASP A 236 27.67 1.67 -3.49
C ASP A 236 27.82 0.34 -2.74
N SER A 237 26.72 -0.43 -2.55
CA SER A 237 26.67 -1.64 -1.76
C SER A 237 26.95 -2.92 -2.52
N MET A 238 26.33 -3.09 -3.67
CA MET A 238 26.33 -4.34 -4.42
C MET A 238 27.13 -4.26 -5.72
N GLY A 239 27.79 -3.13 -5.99
CA GLY A 239 28.53 -2.92 -7.24
C GLY A 239 27.65 -3.10 -8.48
N LYS A 240 28.05 -3.97 -9.42
CA LYS A 240 27.28 -4.23 -10.64
C LYS A 240 25.90 -4.85 -10.38
N ASP A 241 25.81 -5.75 -9.41
CA ASP A 241 24.54 -6.43 -9.06
C ASP A 241 23.54 -5.43 -8.44
N GLY A 242 24.02 -4.46 -7.68
CA GLY A 242 23.21 -3.36 -7.15
C GLY A 242 22.64 -2.45 -8.24
N GLY A 243 23.39 -2.21 -9.30
CA GLY A 243 22.91 -1.49 -10.48
C GLY A 243 21.77 -2.19 -11.17
N ASP A 244 21.83 -3.51 -11.31
CA ASP A 244 20.77 -4.31 -11.91
C ASP A 244 19.50 -4.31 -11.06
N ILE A 245 19.62 -4.38 -9.73
CA ILE A 245 18.49 -4.26 -8.80
C ILE A 245 17.87 -2.86 -8.84
N ALA A 246 18.69 -1.81 -8.85
CA ALA A 246 18.23 -0.42 -8.99
C ALA A 246 17.45 -0.23 -10.30
N ASP A 247 17.91 -0.82 -11.38
CA ASP A 247 17.23 -0.79 -12.68
C ASP A 247 15.90 -1.54 -12.67
N ILE A 248 15.78 -2.63 -11.90
CA ILE A 248 14.51 -3.34 -11.69
C ILE A 248 13.56 -2.46 -10.87
N VAL A 249 14.01 -1.88 -9.76
CA VAL A 249 13.19 -1.00 -8.91
C VAL A 249 12.71 0.24 -9.68
N ASP A 250 13.57 0.84 -10.50
CA ASP A 250 13.20 1.98 -11.37
C ASP A 250 12.16 1.61 -12.45
N LYS A 251 12.10 0.33 -12.86
CA LYS A 251 11.12 -0.17 -13.82
C LYS A 251 9.79 -0.55 -13.18
N ILE A 252 9.74 -0.78 -11.86
CA ILE A 252 8.51 -1.08 -11.12
C ILE A 252 7.70 0.22 -10.93
N GLN A 253 7.06 0.68 -11.99
CA GLN A 253 6.21 1.88 -11.97
C GLN A 253 4.72 1.54 -11.96
N PHE A 254 4.40 0.26 -12.04
CA PHE A 254 3.04 -0.24 -12.16
C PHE A 254 2.70 -1.19 -11.01
N TYR A 255 1.56 -0.95 -10.39
CA TYR A 255 1.02 -1.79 -9.31
C TYR A 255 -0.12 -2.65 -9.86
N PRO A 256 0.01 -4.00 -9.86
CA PRO A 256 -1.04 -4.88 -10.30
C PRO A 256 -2.21 -4.87 -9.31
N VAL A 257 -3.42 -4.71 -9.84
CA VAL A 257 -4.65 -4.68 -9.05
C VAL A 257 -5.51 -5.89 -9.41
N LEU A 258 -5.85 -6.68 -8.41
CA LEU A 258 -6.84 -7.75 -8.49
C LEU A 258 -7.90 -7.50 -7.42
N LYS A 259 -9.17 -7.44 -7.79
CA LYS A 259 -10.28 -7.21 -6.85
C LYS A 259 -11.42 -8.20 -7.09
N LEU A 260 -11.98 -8.67 -5.99
CA LEU A 260 -13.19 -9.48 -5.93
C LEU A 260 -14.24 -8.74 -5.10
N HIS A 261 -15.41 -8.48 -5.66
CA HIS A 261 -16.46 -7.72 -4.98
C HIS A 261 -17.78 -8.47 -4.95
N ILE A 262 -18.47 -8.32 -3.84
CA ILE A 262 -19.92 -8.51 -3.76
C ILE A 262 -20.53 -7.14 -3.98
N VAL A 263 -21.52 -7.06 -4.85
CA VAL A 263 -22.21 -5.83 -5.22
C VAL A 263 -23.68 -5.94 -4.90
N GLY A 264 -24.26 -4.90 -4.36
CA GLY A 264 -25.67 -4.83 -4.01
C GLY A 264 -26.32 -3.60 -4.60
N ARG A 265 -27.50 -3.73 -5.23
CA ARG A 265 -28.30 -2.58 -5.65
C ARG A 265 -29.28 -2.22 -4.54
N ILE A 266 -29.26 -0.94 -4.12
CA ILE A 266 -30.14 -0.40 -3.09
C ILE A 266 -31.40 0.19 -3.71
N LEU A 267 -31.27 0.97 -4.76
CA LEU A 267 -32.32 1.65 -5.51
C LEU A 267 -32.37 1.15 -6.95
#